data_136129604de1d57aad024bcd2ec3af00
#
_entry.id   136129604de1d57aad024bcd2ec3af00
#
_cell.length_a   1.000
_cell.length_b   1.000
_cell.length_c   1.000
_cell.angle_alpha   90.00
_cell.angle_beta   90.00
_cell.angle_gamma   90.00
#
_symmetry.space_group_name_H-M   'P 1'
#
loop_
_entity.id
_entity.type
_entity.pdbx_description
1 polymer ?
#
loop_
_entity_poly.entity_id
_entity_poly.type
_entity_poly.pdbx_seq_one_letter_code
_entity_poly.pdbx_strand_id
1 'polypeptide(L)'
;MMAQFTKRQWLTLIVISIADFANAICVSLQAPFYPQEAEKKGASPSEYGLVFGIFEFIVFIISPLYGQYLHRIGPKLLFNGGILTTGTCAIFFGLLDKVNGHYPFIILSFVIRIVEAMGNAAFLTASFAIIAKEFPDNVATTFASLETFFGLGLIVGPTVGGILYQVGGYTTPFVVLGSALFTTAVMTIFILPVHSNNNQTNPNTVGVKKALRIPGVLIATSSIIATSMSIGFLQATLEPHLRQFDLSPIVLGLMFVINGGTYAITAPAWGWLCDKHSHPKVATVAGCILVVIGFMLVGPAPFIPCPTLLWMTICGLVVHGLGMAAQLVASFTDALRTSIQYGFPNNLETYGLISGLWTSTFALGAFIGPSVAGILLDNIGFRNATMFIVLLHMLV
;
A
#
# COMPACT_ATOMS: atom_id res chain seq x y z
N MET A 1 16.05 -22.22 14.25
CA MET A 1 15.37 -23.22 13.43
C MET A 1 14.33 -22.46 12.61
N MET A 2 14.41 -22.43 11.29
CA MET A 2 13.29 -21.95 10.48
C MET A 2 12.12 -22.89 10.75
N ALA A 3 10.99 -22.35 11.21
CA ALA A 3 9.77 -23.13 11.36
C ALA A 3 9.44 -23.74 9.99
N GLN A 4 9.37 -25.06 9.92
CA GLN A 4 8.98 -25.72 8.68
C GLN A 4 7.49 -25.50 8.49
N PHE A 5 7.13 -24.65 7.55
CA PHE A 5 5.74 -24.47 7.15
C PHE A 5 5.18 -25.78 6.59
N THR A 6 3.95 -26.08 6.96
CA THR A 6 3.21 -27.19 6.36
C THR A 6 2.97 -26.92 4.87
N LYS A 7 2.74 -27.98 4.08
CA LYS A 7 2.39 -27.83 2.65
C LYS A 7 1.20 -26.91 2.44
N ARG A 8 0.20 -26.95 3.34
CA ARG A 8 -0.98 -26.08 3.30
C ARG A 8 -0.62 -24.62 3.54
N GLN A 9 0.22 -24.34 4.54
CA GLN A 9 0.69 -22.98 4.83
C GLN A 9 1.47 -22.39 3.65
N TRP A 10 2.39 -23.16 3.06
CA TRP A 10 3.10 -22.74 1.85
C TRP A 10 2.14 -22.41 0.70
N LEU A 11 1.14 -23.27 0.47
CA LEU A 11 0.15 -23.04 -0.57
C LEU A 11 -0.68 -21.78 -0.31
N THR A 12 -1.11 -21.57 0.93
CA THR A 12 -1.83 -20.37 1.35
C THR A 12 -1.00 -19.10 1.13
N LEU A 13 0.26 -19.09 1.56
CA LEU A 13 1.15 -17.94 1.39
C LEU A 13 1.37 -17.62 -0.09
N ILE A 14 1.69 -18.61 -0.91
CA ILE A 14 1.93 -18.43 -2.35
C ILE A 14 0.69 -17.87 -3.05
N VAL A 15 -0.48 -18.42 -2.75
CA VAL A 15 -1.73 -18.01 -3.41
C VAL A 15 -2.14 -16.60 -3.01
N ILE A 16 -2.00 -16.23 -1.74
CA ILE A 16 -2.27 -14.86 -1.30
C ILE A 16 -1.25 -13.89 -1.90
N SER A 17 0.04 -14.26 -1.96
CA SER A 17 1.08 -13.42 -2.58
C SER A 17 0.84 -13.19 -4.07
N ILE A 18 0.39 -14.20 -4.82
CA ILE A 18 0.00 -14.06 -6.23
C ILE A 18 -1.22 -13.12 -6.36
N ALA A 19 -2.19 -13.26 -5.44
CA ALA A 19 -3.36 -12.40 -5.42
C ALA A 19 -2.99 -10.93 -5.13
N ASP A 20 -2.08 -10.69 -4.16
CA ASP A 20 -1.54 -9.36 -3.86
C ASP A 20 -0.82 -8.75 -5.05
N PHE A 21 0.03 -9.52 -5.70
CA PHE A 21 0.73 -9.09 -6.91
C PHE A 21 -0.24 -8.70 -8.02
N ALA A 22 -1.23 -9.54 -8.32
CA ALA A 22 -2.24 -9.29 -9.35
C ALA A 22 -3.13 -8.08 -9.01
N ASN A 23 -3.50 -7.94 -7.73
CA ASN A 23 -4.27 -6.78 -7.24
C ASN A 23 -3.47 -5.48 -7.38
N ALA A 24 -2.21 -5.49 -6.99
CA ALA A 24 -1.33 -4.32 -7.10
C ALA A 24 -1.12 -3.88 -8.57
N ILE A 25 -1.00 -4.84 -9.49
CA ILE A 25 -0.97 -4.57 -10.93
C ILE A 25 -2.25 -3.84 -11.36
N CYS A 26 -3.43 -4.32 -10.99
CA CYS A 26 -4.70 -3.70 -11.36
C CYS A 26 -4.85 -2.28 -10.81
N VAL A 27 -4.44 -2.04 -9.58
CA VAL A 27 -4.50 -0.72 -8.95
C VAL A 27 -3.52 0.27 -9.60
N SER A 28 -2.29 -0.17 -9.90
CA SER A 28 -1.26 0.71 -10.47
C SER A 28 -1.42 0.97 -11.97
N LEU A 29 -2.12 0.11 -12.67
CA LEU A 29 -2.34 0.19 -14.11
C LEU A 29 -3.00 1.49 -14.57
N GLN A 30 -3.82 2.09 -13.73
CA GLN A 30 -4.62 3.25 -14.10
C GLN A 30 -3.79 4.53 -14.22
N ALA A 31 -2.74 4.65 -13.41
CA ALA A 31 -1.96 5.88 -13.29
C ALA A 31 -1.37 6.42 -14.61
N PRO A 32 -0.76 5.60 -15.48
CA PRO A 32 -0.16 6.11 -16.72
C PRO A 32 -1.17 6.37 -17.85
N PHE A 33 -2.35 5.75 -17.83
CA PHE A 33 -3.26 5.76 -19.01
C PHE A 33 -4.51 6.62 -18.81
N TYR A 34 -5.04 6.64 -17.58
CA TYR A 34 -6.29 7.35 -17.30
C TYR A 34 -6.20 8.87 -17.52
N PRO A 35 -5.12 9.60 -17.11
CA PRO A 35 -5.06 11.04 -17.33
C PRO A 35 -5.17 11.43 -18.81
N GLN A 36 -4.48 10.70 -19.69
CA GLN A 36 -4.53 10.97 -21.13
C GLN A 36 -5.94 10.77 -21.70
N GLU A 37 -6.64 9.73 -21.29
CA GLU A 37 -8.01 9.47 -21.74
C GLU A 37 -8.99 10.49 -21.16
N ALA A 38 -8.80 10.89 -19.91
CA ALA A 38 -9.60 11.91 -19.25
C ALA A 38 -9.46 13.28 -19.95
N GLU A 39 -8.25 13.68 -20.31
CA GLU A 39 -7.99 14.93 -21.05
C GLU A 39 -8.64 14.92 -22.44
N LYS A 40 -8.64 13.78 -23.17
CA LYS A 40 -9.36 13.63 -24.44
C LYS A 40 -10.87 13.84 -24.29
N LYS A 41 -11.44 13.51 -23.11
CA LYS A 41 -12.85 13.73 -22.78
C LYS A 41 -13.13 15.12 -22.18
N GLY A 42 -12.11 16.00 -22.12
CA GLY A 42 -12.21 17.36 -21.62
C GLY A 42 -12.07 17.52 -20.12
N ALA A 43 -11.58 16.50 -19.42
CA ALA A 43 -11.36 16.55 -17.96
C ALA A 43 -10.12 17.39 -17.62
N SER A 44 -10.24 18.17 -16.55
CA SER A 44 -9.12 18.93 -15.98
C SER A 44 -8.21 18.06 -15.12
N PRO A 45 -6.93 18.47 -14.93
CA PRO A 45 -6.01 17.79 -14.00
C PRO A 45 -6.56 17.62 -12.59
N SER A 46 -7.33 18.61 -12.10
CA SER A 46 -7.97 18.53 -10.79
C SER A 46 -9.03 17.43 -10.71
N GLU A 47 -9.82 17.24 -11.78
CA GLU A 47 -10.87 16.22 -11.80
C GLU A 47 -10.28 14.81 -11.77
N TYR A 48 -9.30 14.50 -12.64
CA TYR A 48 -8.71 13.17 -12.60
C TYR A 48 -7.80 12.95 -11.36
N GLY A 49 -7.21 14.00 -10.81
CA GLY A 49 -6.53 13.94 -9.52
C GLY A 49 -7.48 13.55 -8.37
N LEU A 50 -8.68 14.11 -8.35
CA LEU A 50 -9.73 13.75 -7.38
C LEU A 50 -10.22 12.30 -7.58
N VAL A 51 -10.29 11.80 -8.81
CA VAL A 51 -10.64 10.40 -9.09
C VAL A 51 -9.58 9.44 -8.51
N PHE A 52 -8.31 9.79 -8.51
CA PHE A 52 -7.28 9.02 -7.78
C PHE A 52 -7.40 9.19 -6.28
N GLY A 53 -7.58 10.40 -5.79
CA GLY A 53 -7.68 10.69 -4.36
C GLY A 53 -8.87 10.02 -3.68
N ILE A 54 -10.04 9.94 -4.33
CA ILE A 54 -11.22 9.30 -3.76
C ILE A 54 -10.98 7.83 -3.43
N PHE A 55 -10.14 7.14 -4.20
CA PHE A 55 -9.80 5.74 -3.94
C PHE A 55 -9.17 5.58 -2.56
N GLU A 56 -8.11 6.32 -2.26
CA GLU A 56 -7.42 6.23 -0.97
C GLU A 56 -8.31 6.71 0.18
N PHE A 57 -9.11 7.75 -0.06
CA PHE A 57 -10.05 8.25 0.93
C PHE A 57 -11.13 7.22 1.30
N ILE A 58 -11.67 6.48 0.34
CA ILE A 58 -12.63 5.40 0.59
C ILE A 58 -11.96 4.22 1.30
N VAL A 59 -10.74 3.83 0.90
CA VAL A 59 -9.98 2.79 1.59
C VAL A 59 -9.77 3.18 3.06
N PHE A 60 -9.41 4.43 3.34
CA PHE A 60 -9.26 4.94 4.70
C PHE A 60 -10.52 4.75 5.56
N ILE A 61 -11.69 5.11 5.02
CA ILE A 61 -12.95 5.04 5.77
C ILE A 61 -13.43 3.60 5.96
N ILE A 62 -13.33 2.77 4.92
CA ILE A 62 -13.98 1.46 4.87
C ILE A 62 -13.14 0.36 5.53
N SER A 63 -11.80 0.43 5.45
CA SER A 63 -10.92 -0.63 5.99
C SER A 63 -11.12 -0.93 7.48
N PRO A 64 -11.28 0.06 8.39
CA PRO A 64 -11.55 -0.23 9.80
C PRO A 64 -12.89 -0.94 10.01
N LEU A 65 -13.90 -0.64 9.17
CA LEU A 65 -15.19 -1.31 9.24
C LEU A 65 -15.07 -2.78 8.82
N TYR A 66 -14.39 -3.05 7.71
CA TYR A 66 -14.10 -4.42 7.30
C TYR A 66 -13.28 -5.17 8.35
N GLY A 67 -12.27 -4.53 8.93
CA GLY A 67 -11.46 -5.10 10.00
C GLY A 67 -12.30 -5.48 11.22
N GLN A 68 -13.17 -4.59 11.66
CA GLN A 68 -14.03 -4.81 12.83
C GLN A 68 -15.07 -5.92 12.60
N TYR A 69 -15.62 -6.02 11.39
CA TYR A 69 -16.67 -7.00 11.07
C TYR A 69 -16.15 -8.25 10.34
N LEU A 70 -14.84 -8.37 10.13
CA LEU A 70 -14.22 -9.48 9.41
C LEU A 70 -14.62 -10.84 9.98
N HIS A 71 -14.69 -10.97 11.30
CA HIS A 71 -15.08 -12.21 11.96
C HIS A 71 -16.54 -12.62 11.69
N ARG A 72 -17.43 -11.66 11.41
CA ARG A 72 -18.85 -11.90 11.08
C ARG A 72 -19.06 -12.21 9.61
N ILE A 73 -18.38 -11.46 8.74
CA ILE A 73 -18.45 -11.61 7.28
C ILE A 73 -17.75 -12.91 6.85
N GLY A 74 -16.64 -13.23 7.50
CA GLY A 74 -15.76 -14.32 7.16
C GLY A 74 -14.60 -13.87 6.26
N PRO A 75 -13.35 -14.21 6.65
CA PRO A 75 -12.16 -13.73 5.94
C PRO A 75 -12.09 -14.18 4.50
N LYS A 76 -12.48 -15.43 4.21
CA LYS A 76 -12.50 -15.98 2.84
C LYS A 76 -13.48 -15.26 1.94
N LEU A 77 -14.68 -14.95 2.45
CA LEU A 77 -15.71 -14.24 1.67
C LEU A 77 -15.25 -12.80 1.38
N LEU A 78 -14.70 -12.11 2.39
CA LEU A 78 -14.22 -10.75 2.26
C LEU A 78 -13.04 -10.68 1.27
N PHE A 79 -12.11 -11.62 1.35
CA PHE A 79 -10.98 -11.75 0.44
C PHE A 79 -11.41 -11.95 -1.00
N ASN A 80 -12.21 -13.00 -1.27
CA ASN A 80 -12.62 -13.32 -2.64
C ASN A 80 -13.58 -12.26 -3.23
N GLY A 81 -14.49 -11.74 -2.42
CA GLY A 81 -15.38 -10.64 -2.81
C GLY A 81 -14.59 -9.39 -3.18
N GLY A 82 -13.52 -9.09 -2.41
CA GLY A 82 -12.62 -7.99 -2.70
C GLY A 82 -11.93 -8.13 -4.06
N ILE A 83 -11.30 -9.28 -4.32
CA ILE A 83 -10.63 -9.55 -5.61
C ILE A 83 -11.61 -9.47 -6.79
N LEU A 84 -12.78 -10.11 -6.67
CA LEU A 84 -13.79 -10.09 -7.73
C LEU A 84 -14.27 -8.67 -8.01
N THR A 85 -14.50 -7.88 -6.97
CA THR A 85 -14.91 -6.47 -7.12
C THR A 85 -13.82 -5.65 -7.80
N THR A 86 -12.56 -5.76 -7.34
CA THR A 86 -11.43 -5.03 -7.94
C THR A 86 -11.24 -5.41 -9.41
N GLY A 87 -11.27 -6.71 -9.74
CA GLY A 87 -11.12 -7.17 -11.12
C GLY A 87 -12.26 -6.71 -12.03
N THR A 88 -13.51 -6.73 -11.54
CA THR A 88 -14.67 -6.21 -12.27
C THR A 88 -14.53 -4.71 -12.53
N CYS A 89 -14.17 -3.94 -11.50
CA CYS A 89 -13.96 -2.50 -11.61
C CYS A 89 -12.81 -2.16 -12.57
N ALA A 90 -11.72 -2.92 -12.57
CA ALA A 90 -10.64 -2.75 -13.52
C ALA A 90 -11.13 -2.90 -14.96
N ILE A 91 -11.93 -3.93 -15.26
CA ILE A 91 -12.52 -4.12 -16.59
C ILE A 91 -13.44 -2.94 -16.96
N PHE A 92 -14.33 -2.52 -16.06
CA PHE A 92 -15.21 -1.38 -16.31
C PHE A 92 -14.44 -0.07 -16.50
N PHE A 93 -13.35 0.12 -15.76
CA PHE A 93 -12.48 1.28 -15.94
C PHE A 93 -11.84 1.29 -17.33
N GLY A 94 -11.48 0.13 -17.86
CA GLY A 94 -11.01 -0.03 -19.24
C GLY A 94 -12.07 0.22 -20.32
N LEU A 95 -13.37 0.20 -19.98
CA LEU A 95 -14.45 0.52 -20.91
C LEU A 95 -14.85 2.00 -20.89
N LEU A 96 -14.23 2.82 -20.05
CA LEU A 96 -14.51 4.26 -19.99
C LEU A 96 -14.17 5.00 -21.27
N ASP A 97 -13.26 4.50 -22.09
CA ASP A 97 -12.95 5.06 -23.43
C ASP A 97 -14.19 5.15 -24.34
N LYS A 98 -15.14 4.22 -24.18
CA LYS A 98 -16.39 4.15 -24.95
C LYS A 98 -17.47 5.10 -24.47
N VAL A 99 -17.28 5.72 -23.30
CA VAL A 99 -18.25 6.67 -22.76
C VAL A 99 -18.10 8.02 -23.45
N ASN A 100 -19.16 8.51 -24.04
CA ASN A 100 -19.18 9.81 -24.69
C ASN A 100 -19.64 10.91 -23.73
N GLY A 101 -18.96 12.07 -23.80
CA GLY A 101 -19.26 13.25 -22.99
C GLY A 101 -18.46 13.33 -21.70
N HIS A 102 -18.15 14.56 -21.30
CA HIS A 102 -17.32 14.88 -20.15
C HIS A 102 -17.95 14.40 -18.83
N TYR A 103 -19.17 14.85 -18.53
CA TYR A 103 -19.82 14.55 -17.25
C TYR A 103 -20.11 13.05 -17.03
N PRO A 104 -20.68 12.30 -18.01
CA PRO A 104 -20.85 10.86 -17.83
C PRO A 104 -19.54 10.12 -17.57
N PHE A 105 -18.47 10.50 -18.28
CA PHE A 105 -17.14 9.91 -18.11
C PHE A 105 -16.61 10.12 -16.68
N ILE A 106 -16.64 11.36 -16.18
CA ILE A 106 -16.16 11.68 -14.83
C ILE A 106 -17.00 10.99 -13.75
N ILE A 107 -18.33 11.05 -13.85
CA ILE A 107 -19.23 10.42 -12.86
C ILE A 107 -18.98 8.91 -12.78
N LEU A 108 -18.91 8.23 -13.92
CA LEU A 108 -18.61 6.79 -13.96
C LEU A 108 -17.23 6.48 -13.43
N SER A 109 -16.21 7.31 -13.72
CA SER A 109 -14.87 7.17 -13.16
C SER A 109 -14.92 7.20 -11.62
N PHE A 110 -15.61 8.16 -11.01
CA PHE A 110 -15.78 8.21 -9.56
C PHE A 110 -16.49 6.99 -9.00
N VAL A 111 -17.61 6.59 -9.61
CA VAL A 111 -18.38 5.42 -9.15
C VAL A 111 -17.53 4.16 -9.18
N ILE A 112 -16.84 3.89 -10.30
CA ILE A 112 -15.99 2.71 -10.44
C ILE A 112 -14.85 2.75 -9.42
N ARG A 113 -14.20 3.90 -9.21
CA ARG A 113 -13.10 4.05 -8.24
C ARG A 113 -13.55 3.86 -6.80
N ILE A 114 -14.74 4.34 -6.42
CA ILE A 114 -15.31 4.13 -5.09
C ILE A 114 -15.55 2.62 -4.86
N VAL A 115 -16.17 1.93 -5.81
CA VAL A 115 -16.45 0.49 -5.68
C VAL A 115 -15.15 -0.33 -5.70
N GLU A 116 -14.19 0.04 -6.54
CA GLU A 116 -12.86 -0.58 -6.58
C GLU A 116 -12.12 -0.42 -5.25
N ALA A 117 -12.16 0.77 -4.66
CA ALA A 117 -11.56 1.04 -3.35
C ALA A 117 -12.17 0.17 -2.25
N MET A 118 -13.50 -0.01 -2.27
CA MET A 118 -14.17 -0.93 -1.34
C MET A 118 -13.70 -2.37 -1.53
N GLY A 119 -13.54 -2.83 -2.78
CA GLY A 119 -13.00 -4.15 -3.10
C GLY A 119 -11.57 -4.32 -2.61
N ASN A 120 -10.71 -3.36 -2.91
CA ASN A 120 -9.31 -3.36 -2.49
C ASN A 120 -9.15 -3.34 -0.95
N ALA A 121 -9.92 -2.51 -0.26
CA ALA A 121 -9.94 -2.47 1.21
C ALA A 121 -10.36 -3.82 1.83
N ALA A 122 -11.38 -4.46 1.25
CA ALA A 122 -11.86 -5.78 1.67
C ALA A 122 -10.77 -6.84 1.49
N PHE A 123 -10.14 -6.85 0.33
CA PHE A 123 -9.07 -7.79 -0.02
C PHE A 123 -7.86 -7.65 0.91
N LEU A 124 -7.27 -6.45 1.03
CA LEU A 124 -6.07 -6.23 1.84
C LEU A 124 -6.31 -6.53 3.33
N THR A 125 -7.42 -6.04 3.88
CA THR A 125 -7.78 -6.31 5.28
C THR A 125 -7.91 -7.81 5.57
N ALA A 126 -8.53 -8.56 4.65
CA ALA A 126 -8.67 -9.99 4.80
C ALA A 126 -7.35 -10.75 4.59
N SER A 127 -6.52 -10.34 3.63
CA SER A 127 -5.19 -10.92 3.38
C SER A 127 -4.33 -10.92 4.63
N PHE A 128 -4.17 -9.75 5.24
CA PHE A 128 -3.32 -9.58 6.41
C PHE A 128 -3.88 -10.32 7.63
N ALA A 129 -5.20 -10.36 7.81
CA ALA A 129 -5.83 -11.10 8.88
C ALA A 129 -5.68 -12.63 8.72
N ILE A 130 -5.79 -13.15 7.50
CA ILE A 130 -5.58 -14.57 7.20
C ILE A 130 -4.12 -14.95 7.50
N ILE A 131 -3.15 -14.15 7.03
CA ILE A 131 -1.72 -14.38 7.28
C ILE A 131 -1.41 -14.36 8.78
N ALA A 132 -1.91 -13.37 9.53
CA ALA A 132 -1.68 -13.30 10.97
C ALA A 132 -2.24 -14.52 11.71
N LYS A 133 -3.35 -15.09 11.23
CA LYS A 133 -3.96 -16.29 11.81
C LYS A 133 -3.24 -17.58 11.45
N GLU A 134 -2.83 -17.73 10.19
CA GLU A 134 -2.19 -18.97 9.68
C GLU A 134 -0.71 -19.08 10.11
N PHE A 135 -0.05 -17.94 10.40
CA PHE A 135 1.37 -17.88 10.71
C PHE A 135 1.67 -17.12 12.01
N PRO A 136 1.13 -17.54 13.17
CA PRO A 136 1.21 -16.77 14.41
C PRO A 136 2.65 -16.55 14.90
N ASP A 137 3.57 -17.47 14.61
CA ASP A 137 4.98 -17.38 15.00
C ASP A 137 5.85 -16.60 13.99
N ASN A 138 5.35 -16.33 12.79
CA ASN A 138 6.08 -15.70 11.68
C ASN A 138 5.24 -14.60 11.00
N VAL A 139 4.46 -13.85 11.79
CA VAL A 139 3.54 -12.84 11.25
C VAL A 139 4.28 -11.76 10.47
N ALA A 140 5.39 -11.24 11.02
CA ALA A 140 6.15 -10.18 10.37
C ALA A 140 6.79 -10.64 9.06
N THR A 141 7.38 -11.84 9.04
CA THR A 141 8.02 -12.40 7.84
C THR A 141 7.01 -12.66 6.72
N THR A 142 5.86 -13.23 7.06
CA THR A 142 4.82 -13.55 6.07
C THR A 142 4.10 -12.30 5.57
N PHE A 143 3.81 -11.33 6.44
CA PHE A 143 3.31 -10.02 6.07
C PHE A 143 4.28 -9.30 5.11
N ALA A 144 5.57 -9.27 5.47
CA ALA A 144 6.60 -8.66 4.62
C ALA A 144 6.70 -9.32 3.24
N SER A 145 6.43 -10.63 3.15
CA SER A 145 6.38 -11.33 1.86
C SER A 145 5.21 -10.82 0.99
N LEU A 146 4.03 -10.58 1.57
CA LEU A 146 2.91 -9.98 0.84
C LEU A 146 3.27 -8.58 0.34
N GLU A 147 3.84 -7.74 1.21
CA GLU A 147 4.28 -6.39 0.85
C GLU A 147 5.32 -6.39 -0.29
N THR A 148 6.21 -7.40 -0.33
CA THR A 148 7.16 -7.59 -1.45
C THR A 148 6.42 -7.84 -2.76
N PHE A 149 5.44 -8.74 -2.77
CA PHE A 149 4.67 -9.05 -3.98
C PHE A 149 3.78 -7.88 -4.40
N PHE A 150 3.20 -7.17 -3.45
CA PHE A 150 2.46 -5.94 -3.71
C PHE A 150 3.35 -4.88 -4.35
N GLY A 151 4.53 -4.60 -3.77
CA GLY A 151 5.49 -3.66 -4.31
C GLY A 151 5.96 -4.02 -5.73
N LEU A 152 6.24 -5.30 -5.99
CA LEU A 152 6.57 -5.78 -7.33
C LEU A 152 5.41 -5.57 -8.31
N GLY A 153 4.17 -5.77 -7.89
CA GLY A 153 2.99 -5.53 -8.71
C GLY A 153 2.84 -4.06 -9.12
N LEU A 154 3.13 -3.13 -8.22
CA LEU A 154 3.11 -1.69 -8.51
C LEU A 154 4.14 -1.28 -9.58
N ILE A 155 5.29 -1.96 -9.63
CA ILE A 155 6.34 -1.73 -10.64
C ILE A 155 5.96 -2.36 -11.98
N VAL A 156 5.49 -3.62 -11.95
CA VAL A 156 5.19 -4.41 -13.14
C VAL A 156 3.93 -3.91 -13.86
N GLY A 157 2.94 -3.41 -13.11
CA GLY A 157 1.65 -2.97 -13.64
C GLY A 157 1.76 -1.96 -14.77
N PRO A 158 2.39 -0.80 -14.57
CA PRO A 158 2.59 0.21 -15.63
C PRO A 158 3.38 -0.34 -16.82
N THR A 159 4.39 -1.19 -16.60
CA THR A 159 5.24 -1.74 -17.65
C THR A 159 4.46 -2.71 -18.54
N VAL A 160 3.82 -3.72 -17.95
CA VAL A 160 2.99 -4.69 -18.69
C VAL A 160 1.79 -3.99 -19.31
N GLY A 161 1.17 -3.06 -18.57
CA GLY A 161 0.08 -2.23 -19.06
C GLY A 161 0.48 -1.43 -20.31
N GLY A 162 1.68 -0.84 -20.34
CA GLY A 162 2.21 -0.12 -21.48
C GLY A 162 2.36 -0.98 -22.73
N ILE A 163 2.86 -2.20 -22.57
CA ILE A 163 2.96 -3.17 -23.69
C ILE A 163 1.56 -3.51 -24.23
N LEU A 164 0.62 -3.84 -23.34
CA LEU A 164 -0.75 -4.18 -23.73
C LEU A 164 -1.48 -2.98 -24.36
N TYR A 165 -1.22 -1.77 -23.88
CA TYR A 165 -1.77 -0.55 -24.46
C TYR A 165 -1.29 -0.32 -25.90
N GLN A 166 -0.02 -0.57 -26.19
CA GLN A 166 0.52 -0.46 -27.55
C GLN A 166 -0.12 -1.47 -28.52
N VAL A 167 -0.47 -2.66 -28.04
CA VAL A 167 -1.06 -3.72 -28.85
C VAL A 167 -2.54 -3.50 -29.13
N GLY A 168 -3.31 -3.03 -28.16
CA GLY A 168 -4.77 -3.01 -28.28
C GLY A 168 -5.47 -1.77 -27.71
N GLY A 169 -4.74 -0.67 -27.46
CA GLY A 169 -5.29 0.58 -26.97
C GLY A 169 -5.68 0.56 -25.50
N TYR A 170 -6.45 1.58 -25.07
CA TYR A 170 -6.79 1.84 -23.67
C TYR A 170 -7.47 0.66 -22.97
N THR A 171 -8.46 0.04 -23.60
CA THR A 171 -9.26 -1.06 -23.00
C THR A 171 -8.44 -2.31 -22.71
N THR A 172 -7.46 -2.66 -23.57
CA THR A 172 -6.77 -3.96 -23.55
C THR A 172 -6.06 -4.29 -22.24
N PRO A 173 -5.21 -3.40 -21.65
CA PRO A 173 -4.54 -3.71 -20.39
C PRO A 173 -5.51 -3.98 -19.26
N PHE A 174 -6.59 -3.22 -19.18
CA PHE A 174 -7.59 -3.38 -18.10
C PHE A 174 -8.37 -4.69 -18.21
N VAL A 175 -8.77 -5.06 -19.42
CA VAL A 175 -9.50 -6.33 -19.64
C VAL A 175 -8.59 -7.52 -19.37
N VAL A 176 -7.35 -7.51 -19.88
CA VAL A 176 -6.41 -8.63 -19.70
C VAL A 176 -6.05 -8.81 -18.23
N LEU A 177 -5.63 -7.74 -17.56
CA LEU A 177 -5.17 -7.80 -16.17
C LEU A 177 -6.33 -7.96 -15.19
N GLY A 178 -7.48 -7.34 -15.45
CA GLY A 178 -8.71 -7.59 -14.68
C GLY A 178 -9.17 -9.04 -14.80
N SER A 179 -9.11 -9.65 -15.99
CA SER A 179 -9.43 -11.08 -16.20
C SER A 179 -8.42 -12.01 -15.49
N ALA A 180 -7.13 -11.64 -15.46
CA ALA A 180 -6.12 -12.37 -14.70
C ALA A 180 -6.44 -12.36 -13.19
N LEU A 181 -6.92 -11.23 -12.67
CA LEU A 181 -7.34 -11.12 -11.28
C LEU A 181 -8.58 -12.00 -11.00
N PHE A 182 -9.53 -12.11 -11.92
CA PHE A 182 -10.63 -13.08 -11.84
C PHE A 182 -10.13 -14.53 -11.75
N THR A 183 -9.17 -14.89 -12.59
CA THR A 183 -8.58 -16.24 -12.55
C THR A 183 -7.94 -16.52 -11.21
N THR A 184 -7.24 -15.54 -10.65
CA THR A 184 -6.67 -15.62 -9.30
C THR A 184 -7.76 -15.80 -8.24
N ALA A 185 -8.88 -15.07 -8.34
CA ALA A 185 -10.03 -15.23 -7.45
C ALA A 185 -10.60 -16.64 -7.47
N VAL A 186 -10.75 -17.24 -8.65
CA VAL A 186 -11.20 -18.62 -8.79
C VAL A 186 -10.24 -19.60 -8.09
N MET A 187 -8.94 -19.43 -8.28
CA MET A 187 -7.92 -20.25 -7.60
C MET A 187 -8.03 -20.13 -6.07
N THR A 188 -8.21 -18.92 -5.55
CA THR A 188 -8.29 -18.69 -4.11
C THR A 188 -9.55 -19.26 -3.47
N ILE A 189 -10.68 -19.32 -4.19
CA ILE A 189 -11.91 -19.96 -3.71
C ILE A 189 -11.68 -21.44 -3.35
N PHE A 190 -10.90 -22.16 -4.14
CA PHE A 190 -10.62 -23.57 -3.91
C PHE A 190 -9.52 -23.84 -2.89
N ILE A 191 -8.52 -22.95 -2.81
CA ILE A 191 -7.29 -23.20 -2.05
C ILE A 191 -7.38 -22.63 -0.63
N LEU A 192 -7.97 -21.43 -0.45
CA LEU A 192 -8.01 -20.80 0.86
C LEU A 192 -8.83 -21.60 1.88
N PRO A 193 -8.30 -21.77 3.09
CA PRO A 193 -9.00 -22.47 4.15
C PRO A 193 -10.28 -21.75 4.57
N VAL A 194 -11.31 -22.53 4.85
CA VAL A 194 -12.53 -22.02 5.49
C VAL A 194 -12.25 -21.94 6.98
N HIS A 195 -12.21 -20.74 7.52
CA HIS A 195 -12.07 -20.52 8.96
C HIS A 195 -13.45 -20.55 9.60
N SER A 196 -13.75 -21.63 10.31
CA SER A 196 -14.98 -21.74 11.10
C SER A 196 -14.89 -20.83 12.32
N ASN A 197 -15.92 -20.03 12.54
CA ASN A 197 -16.07 -19.14 13.69
C ASN A 197 -16.62 -19.95 14.91
N ASN A 198 -15.76 -20.66 15.61
CA ASN A 198 -16.19 -21.45 16.78
C ASN A 198 -16.05 -20.73 18.14
N ASN A 199 -15.67 -19.46 18.17
CA ASN A 199 -15.58 -18.72 19.43
C ASN A 199 -16.69 -17.69 19.52
N GLN A 200 -17.61 -17.90 20.46
CA GLN A 200 -18.53 -16.88 20.95
C GLN A 200 -17.70 -15.78 21.62
N THR A 201 -17.38 -14.73 20.87
CA THR A 201 -16.70 -13.56 21.42
C THR A 201 -17.74 -12.56 21.92
N ASN A 202 -17.54 -12.05 23.11
CA ASN A 202 -18.33 -10.96 23.66
C ASN A 202 -18.17 -9.73 22.74
N PRO A 203 -19.25 -9.20 22.15
CA PRO A 203 -19.16 -8.14 21.13
C PRO A 203 -18.59 -6.80 21.64
N ASN A 204 -18.34 -6.69 22.95
CA ASN A 204 -17.84 -5.46 23.59
C ASN A 204 -16.32 -5.45 23.86
N THR A 205 -15.58 -6.49 23.46
CA THR A 205 -14.15 -6.61 23.81
C THR A 205 -13.21 -5.97 22.80
N VAL A 206 -13.59 -5.94 21.54
CA VAL A 206 -12.73 -5.50 20.43
C VAL A 206 -13.39 -4.36 19.65
N GLY A 207 -12.70 -3.25 19.47
CA GLY A 207 -13.22 -2.11 18.71
C GLY A 207 -12.14 -1.09 18.38
N VAL A 208 -12.29 -0.40 17.23
CA VAL A 208 -11.35 0.61 16.74
C VAL A 208 -11.03 1.66 17.81
N LYS A 209 -12.05 2.24 18.45
CA LYS A 209 -11.85 3.26 19.50
C LYS A 209 -11.04 2.74 20.69
N LYS A 210 -11.20 1.48 21.05
CA LYS A 210 -10.47 0.85 22.17
C LYS A 210 -9.03 0.59 21.77
N ALA A 211 -8.78 0.12 20.56
CA ALA A 211 -7.43 -0.09 20.04
C ALA A 211 -6.65 1.22 19.96
N LEU A 212 -7.24 2.28 19.43
CA LEU A 212 -6.59 3.60 19.31
C LEU A 212 -6.37 4.31 20.66
N ARG A 213 -6.97 3.84 21.77
CA ARG A 213 -6.65 4.32 23.11
C ARG A 213 -5.38 3.69 23.69
N ILE A 214 -4.87 2.65 23.08
CA ILE A 214 -3.60 2.02 23.47
C ILE A 214 -2.45 2.86 22.88
N PRO A 215 -1.59 3.50 23.70
CA PRO A 215 -0.54 4.39 23.19
C PRO A 215 0.38 3.73 22.16
N GLY A 216 0.76 2.46 22.38
CA GLY A 216 1.60 1.74 21.45
C GLY A 216 0.95 1.50 20.08
N VAL A 217 -0.37 1.25 20.03
CA VAL A 217 -1.11 1.12 18.77
C VAL A 217 -1.22 2.48 18.09
N LEU A 218 -1.44 3.57 18.84
CA LEU A 218 -1.51 4.91 18.30
C LEU A 218 -0.17 5.33 17.69
N ILE A 219 0.95 5.04 18.34
CA ILE A 219 2.30 5.31 17.80
C ILE A 219 2.54 4.49 16.54
N ALA A 220 2.22 3.19 16.54
CA ALA A 220 2.38 2.33 15.36
C ALA A 220 1.56 2.84 14.16
N THR A 221 0.29 3.21 14.38
CA THR A 221 -0.56 3.77 13.32
C THR A 221 -0.07 5.13 12.83
N SER A 222 0.45 5.99 13.72
CA SER A 222 1.07 7.26 13.34
C SER A 222 2.33 7.05 12.49
N SER A 223 3.13 6.03 12.82
CA SER A 223 4.30 5.65 12.03
C SER A 223 3.90 5.20 10.62
N ILE A 224 2.82 4.44 10.46
CA ILE A 224 2.31 4.02 9.16
C ILE A 224 1.86 5.25 8.34
N ILE A 225 1.12 6.19 8.95
CA ILE A 225 0.71 7.44 8.28
C ILE A 225 1.93 8.22 7.81
N ALA A 226 2.91 8.44 8.68
CA ALA A 226 4.12 9.17 8.34
C ALA A 226 4.89 8.52 7.19
N THR A 227 5.02 7.18 7.22
CA THR A 227 5.71 6.43 6.17
C THR A 227 4.98 6.50 4.84
N SER A 228 3.66 6.30 4.81
CA SER A 228 2.88 6.39 3.57
C SER A 228 2.83 7.83 3.02
N MET A 229 2.83 8.85 3.90
CA MET A 229 3.00 10.24 3.46
C MET A 229 4.35 10.47 2.80
N SER A 230 5.44 9.86 3.32
CA SER A 230 6.77 9.97 2.72
C SER A 230 6.84 9.33 1.34
N ILE A 231 6.17 8.20 1.15
CA ILE A 231 6.04 7.52 -0.15
C ILE A 231 5.29 8.42 -1.13
N GLY A 232 4.12 8.92 -0.75
CA GLY A 232 3.31 9.81 -1.57
C GLY A 232 4.01 11.13 -1.90
N PHE A 233 4.78 11.67 -0.95
CA PHE A 233 5.61 12.86 -1.16
C PHE A 233 6.64 12.62 -2.27
N LEU A 234 7.41 11.52 -2.21
CA LEU A 234 8.38 11.20 -3.25
C LEU A 234 7.73 10.92 -4.60
N GLN A 235 6.60 10.21 -4.63
CA GLN A 235 5.88 9.95 -5.87
C GLN A 235 5.47 11.24 -6.59
N ALA A 236 5.09 12.29 -5.86
CA ALA A 236 4.66 13.56 -6.42
C ALA A 236 5.82 14.50 -6.78
N THR A 237 6.95 14.43 -6.07
CA THR A 237 8.00 15.45 -6.14
C THR A 237 9.33 14.98 -6.71
N LEU A 238 9.55 13.68 -6.81
CA LEU A 238 10.84 13.13 -7.26
C LEU A 238 11.11 13.45 -8.73
N GLU A 239 10.13 13.30 -9.61
CA GLU A 239 10.30 13.61 -11.04
C GLU A 239 10.64 15.10 -11.26
N PRO A 240 9.86 16.07 -10.73
CA PRO A 240 10.23 17.49 -10.83
C PRO A 240 11.63 17.79 -10.29
N HIS A 241 12.02 17.15 -9.18
CA HIS A 241 13.34 17.31 -8.60
C HIS A 241 14.47 16.79 -9.49
N LEU A 242 14.24 15.68 -10.18
CA LEU A 242 15.24 15.06 -11.05
C LEU A 242 15.42 15.75 -12.41
N ARG A 243 14.50 16.65 -12.81
CA ARG A 243 14.62 17.41 -14.09
C ARG A 243 15.93 18.16 -14.22
N GLN A 244 16.52 18.62 -13.11
CA GLN A 244 17.80 19.31 -13.09
C GLN A 244 18.98 18.47 -13.63
N PHE A 245 18.82 17.16 -13.76
CA PHE A 245 19.87 16.24 -14.22
C PHE A 245 19.69 15.83 -15.69
N ASP A 246 18.66 16.30 -16.39
CA ASP A 246 18.34 15.97 -17.79
C ASP A 246 18.37 14.46 -18.09
N LEU A 247 17.78 13.66 -17.18
CA LEU A 247 17.79 12.21 -17.27
C LEU A 247 16.88 11.72 -18.41
N SER A 248 17.31 10.66 -19.10
CA SER A 248 16.42 9.97 -20.03
C SER A 248 15.19 9.38 -19.29
N PRO A 249 14.04 9.24 -19.98
CA PRO A 249 12.82 8.66 -19.34
C PRO A 249 13.04 7.29 -18.72
N ILE A 250 13.93 6.48 -19.30
CA ILE A 250 14.28 5.16 -18.77
C ILE A 250 15.02 5.29 -17.43
N VAL A 251 16.00 6.18 -17.35
CA VAL A 251 16.76 6.40 -16.10
C VAL A 251 15.87 7.03 -15.04
N LEU A 252 14.98 7.94 -15.41
CA LEU A 252 13.98 8.50 -14.49
C LEU A 252 13.08 7.41 -13.91
N GLY A 253 12.57 6.50 -14.74
CA GLY A 253 11.80 5.35 -14.29
C GLY A 253 12.60 4.46 -13.32
N LEU A 254 13.89 4.22 -13.60
CA LEU A 254 14.76 3.45 -12.70
C LEU A 254 14.92 4.08 -11.32
N MET A 255 14.84 5.41 -11.17
CA MET A 255 14.89 6.06 -9.85
C MET A 255 13.73 5.62 -8.96
N PHE A 256 12.52 5.49 -9.51
CA PHE A 256 11.37 4.97 -8.77
C PHE A 256 11.53 3.47 -8.46
N VAL A 257 12.07 2.70 -9.41
CA VAL A 257 12.35 1.27 -9.23
C VAL A 257 13.41 1.04 -8.14
N ILE A 258 14.43 1.88 -8.02
CA ILE A 258 15.44 1.79 -6.96
C ILE A 258 14.78 1.88 -5.59
N ASN A 259 13.91 2.84 -5.38
CA ASN A 259 13.22 3.02 -4.09
C ASN A 259 12.29 1.86 -3.77
N GLY A 260 11.35 1.54 -4.67
CA GLY A 260 10.40 0.44 -4.49
C GLY A 260 11.07 -0.94 -4.49
N GLY A 261 12.11 -1.13 -5.31
CA GLY A 261 12.88 -2.37 -5.35
C GLY A 261 13.67 -2.63 -4.06
N THR A 262 14.28 -1.58 -3.49
CA THR A 262 14.94 -1.68 -2.18
C THR A 262 13.96 -2.08 -1.10
N TYR A 263 12.78 -1.45 -1.08
CA TYR A 263 11.69 -1.85 -0.19
C TYR A 263 11.33 -3.34 -0.35
N ALA A 264 11.02 -3.77 -1.56
CA ALA A 264 10.59 -5.13 -1.84
C ALA A 264 11.63 -6.20 -1.45
N ILE A 265 12.91 -5.91 -1.66
CA ILE A 265 14.01 -6.83 -1.32
C ILE A 265 14.26 -6.87 0.19
N THR A 266 14.14 -5.74 0.88
CA THR A 266 14.53 -5.62 2.29
C THR A 266 13.41 -5.92 3.27
N ALA A 267 12.14 -5.81 2.85
CA ALA A 267 10.97 -6.07 3.70
C ALA A 267 10.99 -7.48 4.33
N PRO A 268 11.29 -8.58 3.62
CA PRO A 268 11.37 -9.91 4.23
C PRO A 268 12.49 -10.02 5.28
N ALA A 269 13.61 -9.33 5.10
CA ALA A 269 14.70 -9.31 6.06
C ALA A 269 14.28 -8.62 7.38
N TRP A 270 13.57 -7.48 7.29
CA TRP A 270 13.00 -6.81 8.44
C TRP A 270 11.91 -7.65 9.13
N GLY A 271 11.07 -8.34 8.36
CA GLY A 271 10.07 -9.27 8.89
C GLY A 271 10.71 -10.39 9.70
N TRP A 272 11.72 -11.05 9.14
CA TRP A 272 12.48 -12.08 9.83
C TRP A 272 13.16 -11.56 11.12
N LEU A 273 13.74 -10.35 11.05
CA LEU A 273 14.37 -9.72 12.22
C LEU A 273 13.34 -9.46 13.34
N CYS A 274 12.17 -8.95 13.00
CA CYS A 274 11.07 -8.70 13.95
C CYS A 274 10.54 -9.99 14.59
N ASP A 275 10.42 -11.07 13.81
CA ASP A 275 9.97 -12.36 14.34
C ASP A 275 11.03 -13.01 15.25
N LYS A 276 12.31 -13.00 14.82
CA LYS A 276 13.40 -13.66 15.54
C LYS A 276 13.77 -12.96 16.86
N HIS A 277 13.87 -11.63 16.87
CA HIS A 277 14.34 -10.86 18.02
C HIS A 277 13.22 -10.23 18.86
N SER A 278 11.97 -10.33 18.40
CA SER A 278 10.77 -9.84 19.11
C SER A 278 10.81 -8.36 19.53
N HIS A 279 11.54 -7.51 18.79
CA HIS A 279 11.67 -6.08 19.05
C HIS A 279 11.17 -5.20 17.89
N PRO A 280 9.87 -5.26 17.51
CA PRO A 280 9.36 -4.46 16.38
C PRO A 280 9.52 -2.95 16.61
N LYS A 281 9.40 -2.47 17.85
CA LYS A 281 9.59 -1.03 18.19
C LYS A 281 10.97 -0.52 17.80
N VAL A 282 12.03 -1.31 18.04
CA VAL A 282 13.39 -0.94 17.66
C VAL A 282 13.52 -0.85 16.13
N ALA A 283 12.90 -1.77 15.40
CA ALA A 283 12.88 -1.73 13.94
C ALA A 283 12.09 -0.52 13.40
N THR A 284 10.98 -0.13 14.05
CA THR A 284 10.23 1.09 13.69
C THR A 284 11.09 2.34 13.87
N VAL A 285 11.77 2.48 15.03
CA VAL A 285 12.67 3.61 15.29
C VAL A 285 13.84 3.65 14.31
N ALA A 286 14.46 2.50 14.04
CA ALA A 286 15.52 2.40 13.03
C ALA A 286 15.01 2.83 11.64
N GLY A 287 13.80 2.42 11.28
CA GLY A 287 13.13 2.83 10.06
C GLY A 287 12.91 4.35 9.99
N CYS A 288 12.43 4.98 11.07
CA CYS A 288 12.28 6.44 11.15
C CYS A 288 13.62 7.16 10.89
N ILE A 289 14.70 6.72 11.53
CA ILE A 289 16.04 7.28 11.35
C ILE A 289 16.49 7.13 9.88
N LEU A 290 16.29 5.96 9.30
CA LEU A 290 16.65 5.71 7.89
C LEU A 290 15.83 6.58 6.93
N VAL A 291 14.54 6.77 7.15
CA VAL A 291 13.72 7.68 6.32
C VAL A 291 14.21 9.12 6.43
N VAL A 292 14.53 9.60 7.64
CA VAL A 292 15.11 10.94 7.86
C VAL A 292 16.42 11.08 7.08
N ILE A 293 17.34 10.13 7.22
CA ILE A 293 18.62 10.14 6.48
C ILE A 293 18.37 10.10 4.98
N GLY A 294 17.45 9.25 4.52
CA GLY A 294 17.08 9.13 3.11
C GLY A 294 16.63 10.47 2.53
N PHE A 295 15.72 11.18 3.20
CA PHE A 295 15.24 12.49 2.74
C PHE A 295 16.33 13.57 2.80
N MET A 296 17.21 13.52 3.80
CA MET A 296 18.37 14.44 3.87
C MET A 296 19.37 14.23 2.73
N LEU A 297 19.39 13.03 2.11
CA LEU A 297 20.26 12.72 0.98
C LEU A 297 19.59 12.97 -0.37
N VAL A 298 18.30 12.67 -0.50
CA VAL A 298 17.54 12.88 -1.77
C VAL A 298 17.50 14.36 -2.14
N GLY A 299 17.21 15.23 -1.18
CA GLY A 299 17.35 16.67 -1.33
C GLY A 299 18.15 17.18 -0.14
N PRO A 300 19.45 17.47 -0.31
CA PRO A 300 20.29 17.90 0.81
C PRO A 300 19.58 18.95 1.64
N ALA A 301 19.47 18.71 2.97
CA ALA A 301 18.73 19.62 3.84
C ALA A 301 19.24 21.07 3.67
N PRO A 302 18.39 22.10 3.81
CA PRO A 302 18.75 23.49 3.51
C PRO A 302 20.00 24.00 4.27
N PHE A 303 20.24 23.43 5.45
CA PHE A 303 21.40 23.75 6.29
C PHE A 303 22.69 23.01 5.90
N ILE A 304 22.59 22.02 4.98
CA ILE A 304 23.76 21.30 4.47
C ILE A 304 24.28 22.07 3.25
N PRO A 305 25.50 22.64 3.28
CA PRO A 305 26.07 23.41 2.17
C PRO A 305 26.60 22.48 1.07
N CYS A 306 25.74 21.62 0.54
CA CYS A 306 26.08 20.67 -0.50
C CYS A 306 25.13 20.84 -1.70
N PRO A 307 25.64 20.86 -2.95
CA PRO A 307 24.76 20.84 -4.11
C PRO A 307 24.05 19.50 -4.20
N THR A 308 22.91 19.50 -4.88
CA THR A 308 22.19 18.24 -5.18
C THR A 308 22.99 17.44 -6.20
N LEU A 309 23.37 16.22 -5.85
CA LEU A 309 24.14 15.32 -6.69
C LEU A 309 23.34 14.04 -6.96
N LEU A 310 23.35 13.56 -8.21
CA LEU A 310 22.56 12.39 -8.60
C LEU A 310 22.88 11.16 -7.75
N TRP A 311 24.16 10.88 -7.47
CA TRP A 311 24.55 9.73 -6.65
C TRP A 311 24.05 9.85 -5.20
N MET A 312 23.98 11.05 -4.63
CA MET A 312 23.39 11.28 -3.31
C MET A 312 21.90 11.00 -3.31
N THR A 313 21.20 11.43 -4.35
CA THR A 313 19.77 11.12 -4.54
C THR A 313 19.54 9.61 -4.64
N ILE A 314 20.36 8.89 -5.40
CA ILE A 314 20.29 7.41 -5.51
C ILE A 314 20.51 6.76 -4.15
N CYS A 315 21.56 7.14 -3.41
CA CYS A 315 21.80 6.64 -2.06
C CYS A 315 20.63 6.94 -1.13
N GLY A 316 20.08 8.15 -1.20
CA GLY A 316 18.92 8.57 -0.42
C GLY A 316 17.67 7.72 -0.72
N LEU A 317 17.40 7.39 -1.97
CA LEU A 317 16.30 6.52 -2.38
C LEU A 317 16.46 5.09 -1.85
N VAL A 318 17.68 4.55 -1.86
CA VAL A 318 17.99 3.23 -1.27
C VAL A 318 17.77 3.27 0.24
N VAL A 319 18.28 4.27 0.92
CA VAL A 319 18.14 4.40 2.40
C VAL A 319 16.67 4.62 2.78
N HIS A 320 15.93 5.42 2.02
CA HIS A 320 14.49 5.61 2.22
C HIS A 320 13.72 4.30 2.03
N GLY A 321 14.00 3.54 0.94
CA GLY A 321 13.38 2.24 0.69
C GLY A 321 13.61 1.23 1.82
N LEU A 322 14.83 1.19 2.37
CA LEU A 322 15.18 0.37 3.53
C LEU A 322 14.43 0.81 4.80
N GLY A 323 14.30 2.11 5.02
CA GLY A 323 13.61 2.68 6.18
C GLY A 323 12.10 2.44 6.14
N MET A 324 11.45 2.65 4.98
CA MET A 324 10.02 2.41 4.87
C MET A 324 9.66 0.92 5.03
N ALA A 325 10.53 0.01 4.56
CA ALA A 325 10.34 -1.43 4.78
C ALA A 325 10.36 -1.78 6.28
N ALA A 326 11.31 -1.22 7.02
CA ALA A 326 11.39 -1.40 8.46
C ALA A 326 10.13 -0.90 9.16
N GLN A 327 9.69 0.33 8.85
CA GLN A 327 8.53 0.94 9.51
C GLN A 327 7.23 0.20 9.21
N LEU A 328 6.91 -0.08 7.95
CA LEU A 328 5.64 -0.70 7.57
C LEU A 328 5.48 -2.10 8.16
N VAL A 329 6.54 -2.92 8.07
CA VAL A 329 6.52 -4.29 8.59
C VAL A 329 6.51 -4.32 10.12
N ALA A 330 7.36 -3.52 10.75
CA ALA A 330 7.46 -3.50 12.20
C ALA A 330 6.21 -2.89 12.87
N SER A 331 5.64 -1.83 12.30
CA SER A 331 4.46 -1.17 12.86
C SER A 331 3.22 -2.08 12.86
N PHE A 332 3.01 -2.89 11.81
CA PHE A 332 1.95 -3.89 11.80
C PHE A 332 2.11 -4.90 12.94
N THR A 333 3.30 -5.45 13.06
CA THR A 333 3.62 -6.45 14.07
C THR A 333 3.55 -5.87 15.50
N ASP A 334 4.02 -4.64 15.69
CA ASP A 334 3.97 -3.95 16.99
C ASP A 334 2.52 -3.65 17.41
N ALA A 335 1.71 -3.13 16.50
CA ALA A 335 0.30 -2.86 16.76
C ALA A 335 -0.44 -4.13 17.15
N LEU A 336 -0.20 -5.25 16.45
CA LEU A 336 -0.83 -6.53 16.76
C LEU A 336 -0.40 -7.08 18.14
N ARG A 337 0.92 -7.18 18.38
CA ARG A 337 1.45 -7.69 19.65
C ARG A 337 1.05 -6.82 20.83
N THR A 338 1.10 -5.51 20.68
CA THR A 338 0.70 -4.55 21.72
C THR A 338 -0.78 -4.68 22.03
N SER A 339 -1.67 -4.83 21.05
CA SER A 339 -3.10 -5.03 21.28
C SER A 339 -3.37 -6.30 22.11
N ILE A 340 -2.70 -7.40 21.76
CA ILE A 340 -2.83 -8.67 22.51
C ILE A 340 -2.32 -8.51 23.95
N GLN A 341 -1.19 -7.83 24.16
CA GLN A 341 -0.64 -7.55 25.49
C GLN A 341 -1.58 -6.71 26.36
N TYR A 342 -2.36 -5.81 25.75
CA TYR A 342 -3.36 -4.99 26.43
C TYR A 342 -4.74 -5.65 26.58
N GLY A 343 -4.79 -6.98 26.39
CA GLY A 343 -5.97 -7.79 26.69
C GLY A 343 -6.95 -7.99 25.55
N PHE A 344 -6.55 -7.68 24.30
CA PHE A 344 -7.31 -8.12 23.13
C PHE A 344 -7.12 -9.63 22.94
N PRO A 345 -8.17 -10.37 22.55
CA PRO A 345 -8.05 -11.81 22.34
C PRO A 345 -7.13 -12.10 21.15
N ASN A 346 -6.32 -13.15 21.30
CA ASN A 346 -5.44 -13.63 20.22
C ASN A 346 -6.26 -14.45 19.22
N ASN A 347 -7.06 -13.79 18.41
CA ASN A 347 -8.02 -14.40 17.49
C ASN A 347 -8.20 -13.56 16.22
N LEU A 348 -8.99 -14.08 15.27
CA LEU A 348 -9.29 -13.45 13.99
C LEU A 348 -9.93 -12.05 14.12
N GLU A 349 -10.66 -11.78 15.20
CA GLU A 349 -11.29 -10.48 15.44
C GLU A 349 -10.23 -9.38 15.63
N THR A 350 -9.23 -9.64 16.49
CA THR A 350 -8.10 -8.73 16.70
C THR A 350 -7.23 -8.60 15.45
N TYR A 351 -6.98 -9.71 14.74
CA TYR A 351 -6.19 -9.68 13.51
C TYR A 351 -6.86 -8.84 12.42
N GLY A 352 -8.17 -9.01 12.24
CA GLY A 352 -8.94 -8.22 11.30
C GLY A 352 -8.95 -6.74 11.65
N LEU A 353 -9.16 -6.40 12.93
CA LEU A 353 -9.14 -5.03 13.40
C LEU A 353 -7.81 -4.33 13.11
N ILE A 354 -6.69 -4.96 13.47
CA ILE A 354 -5.35 -4.38 13.26
C ILE A 354 -5.02 -4.30 11.77
N SER A 355 -5.39 -5.30 10.98
CA SER A 355 -5.24 -5.27 9.51
C SER A 355 -6.02 -4.11 8.88
N GLY A 356 -7.27 -3.92 9.31
CA GLY A 356 -8.10 -2.81 8.85
C GLY A 356 -7.56 -1.45 9.26
N LEU A 357 -7.00 -1.32 10.48
CA LEU A 357 -6.33 -0.11 10.94
C LEU A 357 -5.07 0.18 10.15
N TRP A 358 -4.24 -0.83 9.87
CA TRP A 358 -3.04 -0.67 9.06
C TRP A 358 -3.38 -0.18 7.65
N THR A 359 -4.30 -0.86 6.97
CA THR A 359 -4.74 -0.48 5.62
C THR A 359 -5.32 0.94 5.59
N SER A 360 -6.14 1.28 6.59
CA SER A 360 -6.74 2.60 6.74
C SER A 360 -5.69 3.69 6.92
N THR A 361 -4.77 3.51 7.84
CA THR A 361 -3.74 4.53 8.16
C THR A 361 -2.74 4.69 7.02
N PHE A 362 -2.43 3.61 6.31
CA PHE A 362 -1.64 3.68 5.08
C PHE A 362 -2.35 4.51 4.01
N ALA A 363 -3.62 4.24 3.75
CA ALA A 363 -4.41 4.97 2.77
C ALA A 363 -4.57 6.47 3.12
N LEU A 364 -4.72 6.80 4.41
CA LEU A 364 -4.76 8.20 4.86
C LEU A 364 -3.47 8.94 4.51
N GLY A 365 -2.32 8.35 4.77
CA GLY A 365 -1.04 8.94 4.41
C GLY A 365 -0.84 9.04 2.90
N ALA A 366 -1.24 8.01 2.15
CA ALA A 366 -1.18 8.00 0.69
C ALA A 366 -2.11 9.05 0.05
N PHE A 367 -3.23 9.39 0.70
CA PHE A 367 -4.12 10.48 0.29
C PHE A 367 -3.53 11.86 0.56
N ILE A 368 -3.00 12.09 1.77
CA ILE A 368 -2.49 13.39 2.22
C ILE A 368 -1.14 13.71 1.59
N GLY A 369 -0.24 12.71 1.50
CA GLY A 369 1.17 12.87 1.12
C GLY A 369 1.37 13.64 -0.19
N PRO A 370 0.81 13.20 -1.32
CA PRO A 370 0.98 13.87 -2.60
C PRO A 370 0.40 15.30 -2.62
N SER A 371 -0.72 15.52 -1.94
CA SER A 371 -1.38 16.82 -1.87
C SER A 371 -0.51 17.85 -1.13
N VAL A 372 0.01 17.47 0.03
CA VAL A 372 0.92 18.32 0.82
C VAL A 372 2.23 18.53 0.07
N ALA A 373 2.74 17.49 -0.59
CA ALA A 373 3.98 17.55 -1.37
C ALA A 373 3.91 18.58 -2.50
N GLY A 374 2.83 18.58 -3.28
CA GLY A 374 2.62 19.54 -4.36
C GLY A 374 2.59 20.99 -3.85
N ILE A 375 1.78 21.24 -2.80
CA ILE A 375 1.68 22.58 -2.19
C ILE A 375 3.06 23.08 -1.68
N LEU A 376 3.80 22.22 -1.00
CA LEU A 376 5.11 22.59 -0.45
C LEU A 376 6.13 22.79 -1.57
N LEU A 377 6.14 21.94 -2.59
CA LEU A 377 7.04 22.08 -3.72
C LEU A 377 6.88 23.42 -4.42
N ASP A 378 5.63 23.83 -4.69
CA ASP A 378 5.31 25.07 -5.40
C ASP A 378 5.68 26.32 -4.58
N ASN A 379 5.49 26.27 -3.26
CA ASN A 379 5.70 27.45 -2.40
C ASN A 379 7.11 27.62 -1.86
N ILE A 380 7.80 26.53 -1.50
CA ILE A 380 9.09 26.60 -0.79
C ILE A 380 10.20 25.80 -1.46
N GLY A 381 9.91 25.13 -2.57
CA GLY A 381 10.87 24.31 -3.31
C GLY A 381 11.21 22.98 -2.62
N PHE A 382 11.81 22.06 -3.38
CA PHE A 382 12.03 20.67 -2.96
C PHE A 382 12.82 20.52 -1.65
N ARG A 383 13.97 21.20 -1.55
CA ARG A 383 14.87 21.06 -0.37
C ARG A 383 14.24 21.50 0.96
N ASN A 384 13.40 22.54 0.93
CA ASN A 384 12.66 22.97 2.12
C ASN A 384 11.45 22.06 2.37
N ALA A 385 10.80 21.60 1.31
CA ALA A 385 9.64 20.71 1.40
C ALA A 385 9.99 19.35 2.02
N THR A 386 11.18 18.80 1.75
CA THR A 386 11.64 17.54 2.36
C THR A 386 11.75 17.64 3.89
N MET A 387 12.01 18.84 4.44
CA MET A 387 12.07 19.04 5.90
C MET A 387 10.74 18.76 6.59
N PHE A 388 9.62 18.89 5.89
CA PHE A 388 8.32 18.48 6.43
C PHE A 388 8.29 16.98 6.78
N ILE A 389 8.77 16.13 5.89
CA ILE A 389 8.84 14.68 6.12
C ILE A 389 9.85 14.34 7.22
N VAL A 390 11.00 15.03 7.24
CA VAL A 390 12.01 14.87 8.29
C VAL A 390 11.43 15.19 9.66
N LEU A 391 10.75 16.33 9.80
CA LEU A 391 10.12 16.73 11.07
C LEU A 391 9.01 15.76 11.48
N LEU A 392 8.19 15.31 10.52
CA LEU A 392 7.13 14.36 10.78
C LEU A 392 7.66 13.05 11.38
N HIS A 393 8.76 12.50 10.82
CA HIS A 393 9.39 11.27 11.33
C HIS A 393 10.17 11.48 12.63
N MET A 394 10.59 12.69 12.95
CA MET A 394 11.18 13.01 14.25
C MET A 394 10.14 13.12 15.36
N LEU A 395 8.87 13.39 15.02
CA LEU A 395 7.77 13.51 15.98
C LEU A 395 7.13 12.14 16.32
N VAL A 396 7.24 11.19 15.42
CA VAL A 396 6.73 9.81 15.58
C VAL A 396 7.76 8.92 16.26
#